data_0de37ef4ea87632faff0234c9441aed2
#
_entry.id   0de37ef4ea87632faff0234c9441aed2
#
_cell.length_a   1.000
_cell.length_b   1.000
_cell.length_c   1.000
_cell.angle_alpha   90.00
_cell.angle_beta   90.00
_cell.angle_gamma   90.00
#
_symmetry.space_group_name_H-M   'P 1'
#
loop_
_entity.id
_entity.type
_entity.pdbx_description
1 polymer ?
#
loop_
_entity_poly.entity_id
_entity_poly.type
_entity_poly.pdbx_seq_one_letter_code
_entity_poly.pdbx_strand_id
1 'polypeptide(L)' 'AIPADLVESELFGHEKGAFTGAIAQAIGKFEQANGGTLFLDEIGDMPAEAQTRLLRALQSGRIRRVGGRQEIAVNVRIIA' A
#
# COMPACT_ATOMS: atom_id res chain seq x y z
N ALA A 1 -1.14 -18.94 -0.04
CA ALA A 1 -1.62 -17.58 -0.28
C ALA A 1 -0.85 -16.58 0.57
N ILE A 2 -0.56 -15.42 0.01
CA ILE A 2 0.11 -14.34 0.75
C ILE A 2 -0.93 -13.67 1.64
N PRO A 3 -0.66 -13.52 2.95
CA PRO A 3 -1.60 -12.80 3.82
C PRO A 3 -1.85 -11.37 3.34
N ALA A 4 -3.07 -10.90 3.51
CA ALA A 4 -3.47 -9.54 3.09
C ALA A 4 -2.56 -8.47 3.69
N ASP A 5 -2.14 -8.64 4.94
CA ASP A 5 -1.27 -7.69 5.63
C ASP A 5 0.07 -7.50 4.92
N LEU A 6 0.63 -8.59 4.39
CA LEU A 6 1.91 -8.49 3.68
C LEU A 6 1.76 -7.78 2.35
N VAL A 7 0.67 -8.02 1.63
CA VAL A 7 0.41 -7.32 0.36
C VAL A 7 0.19 -5.84 0.63
N GLU A 8 -0.62 -5.50 1.62
CA GLU A 8 -0.87 -4.11 1.98
C GLU A 8 0.40 -3.42 2.46
N SER A 9 1.22 -4.09 3.25
CA SER A 9 2.50 -3.55 3.72
C SER A 9 3.45 -3.27 2.55
N GLU A 10 3.48 -4.15 1.55
CA GLU A 10 4.32 -3.96 0.38
C GLU A 10 3.88 -2.75 -0.44
N LEU A 11 2.58 -2.55 -0.59
CA LEU A 11 2.03 -1.45 -1.37
C LEU A 11 2.04 -0.12 -0.60
N PHE A 12 1.61 -0.14 0.64
CA PHE A 12 1.36 1.07 1.42
C PHE A 12 2.37 1.33 2.52
N GLY A 13 3.23 0.36 2.82
CA GLY A 13 4.16 0.45 3.92
C GLY A 13 3.50 0.09 5.25
N HIS A 14 4.29 0.10 6.31
CA HIS A 14 3.77 -0.17 7.65
C HIS A 14 4.55 0.61 8.71
N GLU A 15 3.88 0.85 9.83
CA GLU A 15 4.52 1.41 11.02
C GLU A 15 5.11 0.28 11.86
N LYS A 16 6.09 0.62 12.69
CA LYS A 16 6.65 -0.32 13.63
C LYS A 16 5.55 -0.87 14.54
N GLY A 17 5.50 -2.18 14.69
CA GLY A 17 4.52 -2.84 15.53
C GLY A 17 3.16 -3.05 14.90
N ALA A 18 3.00 -2.75 13.61
CA ALA A 18 1.72 -2.87 12.90
C ALA A 18 1.19 -4.30 12.87
N PHE A 19 2.07 -5.28 12.85
CA PHE A 19 1.73 -6.70 12.88
C PHE A 19 2.91 -7.49 13.45
N THR A 20 2.69 -8.77 13.72
CA THR A 20 3.77 -9.64 14.23
C THR A 20 4.91 -9.68 13.22
N GLY A 21 6.10 -9.32 13.64
CA GLY A 21 7.28 -9.26 12.77
C GLY A 21 7.56 -7.88 12.19
N ALA A 22 6.70 -6.90 12.39
CA ALA A 22 6.94 -5.52 11.96
C ALA A 22 7.87 -4.81 12.95
N ILE A 23 9.15 -5.17 12.92
CA ILE A 23 10.14 -4.68 13.88
C ILE A 23 10.61 -3.27 13.58
N ALA A 24 10.32 -2.75 12.40
CA ALA A 24 10.68 -1.39 11.98
C ALA A 24 9.64 -0.88 11.01
N GLN A 25 9.61 0.45 10.84
CA GLN A 25 8.79 1.08 9.83
C GLN A 25 9.30 0.71 8.43
N ALA A 26 8.38 0.51 7.49
CA ALA A 26 8.72 0.28 6.09
C ALA A 26 7.94 1.24 5.19
N ILE A 27 8.61 1.74 4.16
CA ILE A 27 8.00 2.60 3.15
C ILE A 27 7.49 1.73 2.01
N GLY A 28 6.22 1.86 1.67
CA GLY A 28 5.60 1.06 0.62
C GLY A 28 5.86 1.60 -0.78
N LYS A 29 5.41 0.82 -1.77
CA LYS A 29 5.64 1.15 -3.18
C LYS A 29 4.95 2.44 -3.60
N PHE A 30 3.79 2.76 -3.04
CA PHE A 30 3.09 4.01 -3.35
C PHE A 30 3.92 5.23 -2.98
N GLU A 31 4.49 5.23 -1.79
CA GLU A 31 5.34 6.35 -1.38
C GLU A 31 6.61 6.43 -2.22
N GLN A 32 7.21 5.29 -2.53
CA GLN A 32 8.41 5.25 -3.37
C GLN A 32 8.14 5.76 -4.79
N ALA A 33 6.95 5.51 -5.31
CA ALA A 33 6.57 5.93 -6.66
C ALA A 33 5.93 7.31 -6.71
N ASN A 34 5.83 8.01 -5.58
CA ASN A 34 5.20 9.32 -5.51
C ASN A 34 5.83 10.29 -6.52
N GLY A 35 4.98 10.89 -7.32
CA GLY A 35 5.41 11.76 -8.41
C GLY A 35 5.69 11.05 -9.71
N GLY A 36 5.52 9.74 -9.76
CA GLY A 36 5.81 8.92 -10.93
C GLY A 36 4.77 7.87 -11.22
N THR A 37 5.23 6.72 -11.68
CA THR A 37 4.36 5.63 -12.14
C THR A 37 4.69 4.34 -11.38
N LEU A 38 3.65 3.62 -11.00
CA LEU A 38 3.75 2.31 -10.36
C LEU A 38 3.13 1.27 -11.29
N PHE A 39 3.90 0.24 -11.62
CA PHE A 39 3.45 -0.88 -12.42
C PHE A 39 3.02 -2.01 -11.49
N LEU A 40 1.80 -2.48 -11.64
CA LEU A 40 1.26 -3.57 -10.84
C LEU A 40 0.86 -4.74 -11.75
N ASP A 41 1.40 -5.92 -11.44
CA ASP A 41 1.01 -7.14 -12.12
C ASP A 41 -0.02 -7.89 -11.29
N GLU A 42 -0.90 -8.63 -11.97
CA GLU A 42 -1.80 -9.58 -11.36
C GLU A 42 -2.70 -8.96 -10.28
N ILE A 43 -3.26 -7.79 -10.55
CA ILE A 43 -4.18 -7.12 -9.63
C ILE A 43 -5.35 -8.04 -9.26
N GLY A 44 -5.83 -8.86 -10.21
CA GLY A 44 -6.93 -9.78 -9.95
C GLY A 44 -6.64 -10.84 -8.91
N ASP A 45 -5.35 -11.15 -8.66
CA ASP A 45 -4.93 -12.13 -7.66
C ASP A 45 -4.72 -11.52 -6.28
N MET A 46 -4.89 -10.21 -6.17
CA MET A 46 -4.74 -9.51 -4.90
C MET A 46 -5.89 -9.84 -3.96
N PRO A 47 -5.64 -9.96 -2.64
CA PRO A 47 -6.73 -10.08 -1.67
C PRO A 47 -7.73 -8.94 -1.82
N ALA A 48 -9.01 -9.23 -1.59
CA ALA A 48 -10.09 -8.25 -1.78
C ALA A 48 -9.87 -6.97 -0.95
N GLU A 49 -9.38 -7.11 0.27
CA GLU A 49 -9.08 -5.96 1.13
C GLU A 49 -8.01 -5.06 0.53
N ALA A 50 -6.97 -5.67 -0.03
CA ALA A 50 -5.90 -4.91 -0.68
C ALA A 50 -6.42 -4.20 -1.93
N GLN A 51 -7.26 -4.84 -2.72
CA GLN A 51 -7.88 -4.23 -3.88
C GLN A 51 -8.74 -3.02 -3.49
N THR A 52 -9.50 -3.14 -2.43
CA THR A 52 -10.34 -2.04 -1.92
C THR A 52 -9.49 -0.85 -1.50
N ARG A 53 -8.40 -1.09 -0.79
CA ARG A 53 -7.50 -0.02 -0.37
C ARG A 53 -6.79 0.62 -1.57
N LEU A 54 -6.40 -0.20 -2.54
CA LEU A 54 -5.82 0.30 -3.77
C LEU A 54 -6.76 1.27 -4.49
N LEU A 55 -8.02 0.85 -4.65
CA LEU A 55 -9.03 1.69 -5.30
C LEU A 55 -9.23 3.01 -4.55
N ARG A 56 -9.32 2.96 -3.22
CA ARG A 56 -9.45 4.15 -2.40
C ARG A 56 -8.25 5.09 -2.56
N ALA A 57 -7.05 4.53 -2.60
CA ALA A 57 -5.85 5.32 -2.80
C ALA A 57 -5.85 6.04 -4.13
N LEU A 58 -6.31 5.37 -5.19
CA LEU A 58 -6.41 5.98 -6.52
C LEU A 58 -7.46 7.09 -6.57
N GLN A 59 -8.59 6.91 -5.87
CA GLN A 59 -9.67 7.90 -5.86
C GLN A 59 -9.34 9.12 -5.00
N SER A 60 -8.72 8.91 -3.85
CA SER A 60 -8.46 9.99 -2.89
C SER A 60 -7.10 10.65 -3.08
N GLY A 61 -6.15 9.95 -3.68
CA GLY A 61 -4.76 10.41 -3.74
C GLY A 61 -4.05 10.37 -2.40
N ARG A 62 -4.57 9.59 -1.45
CA ARG A 62 -4.01 9.48 -0.11
C ARG A 62 -3.96 8.03 0.32
N ILE A 63 -2.94 7.70 1.10
CA ILE A 63 -2.76 6.36 1.65
C ILE A 63 -2.51 6.44 3.15
N ARG A 64 -2.66 5.31 3.83
CA ARG A 64 -2.22 5.13 5.20
C ARG A 64 -1.36 3.89 5.26
N ARG A 65 -0.27 3.97 6.02
CA ARG A 65 0.55 2.78 6.28
C ARG A 65 -0.23 1.81 7.14
N VAL A 66 0.05 0.52 7.00
CA VAL A 66 -0.54 -0.49 7.88
C VAL A 66 -0.16 -0.14 9.33
N GLY A 67 -1.15 -0.07 10.19
CA GLY A 67 -0.97 0.35 11.59
C GLY A 67 -0.81 1.86 11.77
N GLY A 68 -0.82 2.63 10.69
CA GLY A 68 -0.70 4.09 10.77
C GLY A 68 -2.05 4.78 10.78
N ARG A 69 -2.07 5.99 11.33
CA ARG A 69 -3.28 6.83 11.36
C ARG A 69 -3.18 8.03 10.44
N GLN A 70 -1.98 8.41 10.10
CA GLN A 70 -1.73 9.58 9.29
C GLN A 70 -2.02 9.29 7.81
N GLU A 71 -2.77 10.16 7.18
CA GLU A 71 -2.95 10.11 5.73
C GLU A 71 -1.75 10.75 5.06
N ILE A 72 -1.24 10.09 4.02
CA ILE A 72 -0.08 10.56 3.27
C ILE A 72 -0.54 10.84 1.84
N ALA A 73 -0.37 12.07 1.39
CA ALA A 73 -0.72 12.43 0.02
C ALA A 73 0.30 11.84 -0.95
N VAL A 74 -0.19 11.17 -1.98
CA VAL A 74 0.67 10.60 -3.03
C VAL A 74 0.05 10.93 -4.38
N ASN A 75 0.90 11.15 -5.37
CA ASN A 75 0.49 11.36 -6.75
C ASN A 75 1.16 10.30 -7.60
N VAL A 76 0.46 9.20 -7.83
CA VAL A 76 1.00 8.03 -8.51
C VAL A 76 0.08 7.62 -9.63
N ARG A 77 0.65 7.38 -10.80
CA ARG A 77 -0.06 6.77 -11.92
C ARG A 77 0.10 5.26 -11.80
N ILE A 78 -1.01 4.54 -11.93
CA ILE A 78 -1.00 3.08 -11.89
C ILE A 78 -1.15 2.54 -13.30
N ILE A 79 -0.29 1.58 -13.64
CA ILE A 79 -0.41 0.81 -14.87
C ILE A 79 -0.48 -0.67 -14.47
N ALA A 80 -1.57 -1.30 -14.85
CA ALA A 80 -1.82 -2.71 -14.52
C ALA A 80 -1.42 -3.62 -15.70
#